data_1b171cae2002859b3cd1bbc75a9dcc5e
#
_entry.id   1b171cae2002859b3cd1bbc75a9dcc5e
#
_cell.length_a   1.000
_cell.length_b   1.000
_cell.length_c   1.000
_cell.angle_alpha   90.00
_cell.angle_beta   90.00
_cell.angle_gamma   90.00
#
_symmetry.space_group_name_H-M   'P 1'
#
loop_
_entity.id
_entity.type
_entity.pdbx_description
1 polymer ?
#
loop_
_entity_poly.entity_id
_entity_poly.type
_entity_poly.pdbx_seq_one_letter_code
_entity_poly.pdbx_strand_id
1 'polypeptide(L)'
;MKSLWNEAAAEQLKGDLLKLRVYTSQLLGAEPDLVLHGGGNTSVKISESNLFGENEELLYVKGSGWDLATIREEGFAPVRMSVLLKMAQLDRLSDADMVKHQRAAMTNPNAPAPSVEAILHAIIPFRFVDHTHADSVVTITNTPGGKKRIEEIYGNDVLIVPYVMPGFILSKEIYKLTQGLDWKTIKGIILLNHGIFTFHDEAKESYEQMITLVSKAERYLRNKKATIVVAKKKQKPNLMKLARLRKAVSSRMGNGCIALLQDSLSSIGFSNLENVSSITARGPMTPDHIIRTKRTAMILGDEPEKSVERFSQDYEKYFNKHTNRNLTQLDAAPRWAVWPGHGVVTFGKSLEEAKIVADISEHTIKAIQQAEKLGGWQSLPQKDLFEMEYWELEQAKLKKSASTKNFQGKIALVTGAASGIGKACAIALAKEGAVVVALDINAAIQKMQTPGVFGITCDVRNKTALNNAVENTIKQFGGLDLLISNAGIFSS
;
A
#
# COMPACT_ATOMS: atom_id res chain seq x y z
N MET A 1 -10.41 -12.09 -13.31
CA MET A 1 -8.93 -12.07 -13.30
C MET A 1 -8.40 -13.20 -14.18
N LYS A 2 -7.19 -13.05 -14.77
CA LYS A 2 -6.56 -14.09 -15.62
C LYS A 2 -5.35 -14.64 -14.88
N SER A 3 -5.13 -15.96 -14.93
CA SER A 3 -3.91 -16.56 -14.39
C SER A 3 -2.68 -16.09 -15.17
N LEU A 4 -1.61 -15.80 -14.44
CA LEU A 4 -0.27 -15.50 -14.98
C LEU A 4 0.67 -16.70 -14.88
N TRP A 5 0.17 -17.88 -14.46
CA TRP A 5 0.99 -19.08 -14.34
C TRP A 5 1.60 -19.48 -15.68
N ASN A 6 2.89 -19.83 -15.66
CA ASN A 6 3.63 -20.32 -16.80
C ASN A 6 4.31 -21.67 -16.47
N GLU A 7 3.87 -22.75 -17.14
CA GLU A 7 4.38 -24.09 -16.86
C GLU A 7 5.87 -24.21 -17.10
N ALA A 8 6.39 -23.62 -18.18
CA ALA A 8 7.81 -23.72 -18.51
C ALA A 8 8.70 -23.02 -17.47
N ALA A 9 8.24 -21.90 -16.92
CA ALA A 9 8.94 -21.21 -15.84
C ALA A 9 8.89 -22.02 -14.52
N ALA A 10 7.72 -22.59 -14.20
CA ALA A 10 7.54 -23.39 -12.99
C ALA A 10 8.37 -24.70 -13.04
N GLU A 11 8.45 -25.36 -14.20
CA GLU A 11 9.24 -26.60 -14.35
C GLU A 11 10.74 -26.37 -14.09
N GLN A 12 11.27 -25.18 -14.41
CA GLN A 12 12.67 -24.81 -14.09
C GLN A 12 12.94 -24.70 -12.59
N LEU A 13 11.91 -24.55 -11.78
CA LEU A 13 11.98 -24.39 -10.32
C LEU A 13 11.59 -25.69 -9.59
N LYS A 14 11.31 -26.75 -10.33
CA LYS A 14 10.89 -28.04 -9.78
C LYS A 14 11.95 -28.60 -8.83
N GLY A 15 11.51 -29.02 -7.64
CA GLY A 15 12.40 -29.53 -6.59
C GLY A 15 12.88 -28.46 -5.61
N ASP A 16 12.74 -27.18 -5.91
CA ASP A 16 13.06 -26.08 -4.99
C ASP A 16 11.77 -25.36 -4.55
N LEU A 17 11.26 -25.76 -3.40
CA LEU A 17 9.97 -25.25 -2.86
C LEU A 17 10.03 -23.76 -2.55
N LEU A 18 11.18 -23.24 -2.11
CA LEU A 18 11.32 -21.83 -1.79
C LEU A 18 11.33 -20.95 -3.05
N LYS A 19 12.06 -21.36 -4.09
CA LYS A 19 12.04 -20.65 -5.39
C LYS A 19 10.66 -20.69 -6.03
N LEU A 20 9.98 -21.83 -5.94
CA LEU A 20 8.60 -21.95 -6.42
C LEU A 20 7.66 -21.03 -5.64
N ARG A 21 7.86 -20.88 -4.31
CA ARG A 21 7.14 -19.92 -3.46
C ARG A 21 7.42 -18.48 -3.86
N VAL A 22 8.68 -18.12 -4.14
CA VAL A 22 9.06 -16.79 -4.65
C VAL A 22 8.30 -16.51 -5.96
N TYR A 23 8.34 -17.45 -6.91
CA TYR A 23 7.67 -17.33 -8.19
C TYR A 23 6.17 -17.05 -8.04
N THR A 24 5.44 -17.88 -7.26
CA THR A 24 4.00 -17.67 -7.06
C THR A 24 3.68 -16.38 -6.30
N SER A 25 4.54 -15.96 -5.39
CA SER A 25 4.40 -14.67 -4.70
C SER A 25 4.53 -13.49 -5.67
N GLN A 26 5.49 -13.56 -6.60
CA GLN A 26 5.66 -12.54 -7.62
C GLN A 26 4.48 -12.50 -8.60
N LEU A 27 3.88 -13.64 -8.92
CA LEU A 27 2.66 -13.68 -9.73
C LEU A 27 1.49 -12.97 -9.04
N LEU A 28 1.31 -13.16 -7.72
CA LEU A 28 0.31 -12.46 -6.93
C LEU A 28 0.60 -10.96 -6.85
N GLY A 29 1.86 -10.61 -6.60
CA GLY A 29 2.30 -9.21 -6.49
C GLY A 29 2.29 -8.44 -7.81
N ALA A 30 2.33 -9.15 -8.96
CA ALA A 30 2.22 -8.53 -10.28
C ALA A 30 0.80 -8.01 -10.60
N GLU A 31 -0.22 -8.42 -9.83
CA GLU A 31 -1.60 -8.00 -9.97
C GLU A 31 -2.00 -7.01 -8.86
N PRO A 32 -2.01 -5.69 -9.13
CA PRO A 32 -2.35 -4.68 -8.13
C PRO A 32 -3.77 -4.85 -7.53
N ASP A 33 -4.72 -5.40 -8.29
CA ASP A 33 -6.07 -5.71 -7.79
C ASP A 33 -6.08 -6.88 -6.76
N LEU A 34 -4.95 -7.60 -6.56
CA LEU A 34 -4.77 -8.61 -5.51
C LEU A 34 -4.09 -8.05 -4.28
N VAL A 35 -3.02 -7.27 -4.48
CA VAL A 35 -2.23 -6.77 -3.35
C VAL A 35 -1.40 -5.54 -3.75
N LEU A 36 -1.29 -4.58 -2.83
CA LEU A 36 -0.49 -3.36 -3.00
C LEU A 36 0.59 -3.28 -1.91
N HIS A 37 1.74 -2.71 -2.27
CA HIS A 37 2.77 -2.12 -1.39
C HIS A 37 2.99 -2.80 -0.04
N GLY A 38 3.56 -4.00 -0.05
CA GLY A 38 3.90 -4.72 1.17
C GLY A 38 2.71 -5.35 1.91
N GLY A 39 1.48 -5.15 1.42
CA GLY A 39 0.28 -5.86 1.86
C GLY A 39 0.34 -7.34 1.51
N GLY A 40 -0.60 -8.13 2.05
CA GLY A 40 -0.64 -9.58 1.87
C GLY A 40 0.63 -10.29 2.31
N ASN A 41 0.61 -11.59 2.33
CA ASN A 41 1.78 -12.42 2.62
C ASN A 41 1.57 -13.85 2.12
N THR A 42 2.68 -14.57 2.02
CA THR A 42 2.71 -15.92 1.48
C THR A 42 3.68 -16.76 2.29
N SER A 43 3.48 -18.06 2.30
CA SER A 43 4.40 -18.98 2.96
C SER A 43 4.50 -20.33 2.26
N VAL A 44 5.55 -21.06 2.60
CA VAL A 44 5.72 -22.47 2.27
C VAL A 44 6.29 -23.22 3.47
N LYS A 45 5.80 -24.43 3.72
CA LYS A 45 6.33 -25.35 4.74
C LYS A 45 7.35 -26.29 4.13
N ILE A 46 8.54 -26.35 4.74
CA ILE A 46 9.67 -27.13 4.27
C ILE A 46 10.23 -27.91 5.46
N SER A 47 10.50 -29.20 5.25
CA SER A 47 11.23 -30.02 6.22
C SER A 47 12.72 -29.93 5.91
N GLU A 48 13.53 -29.54 6.90
CA GLU A 48 14.98 -29.40 6.77
C GLU A 48 15.69 -30.14 7.90
N SER A 49 16.89 -30.64 7.61
CA SER A 49 17.75 -31.23 8.64
C SER A 49 18.47 -30.12 9.41
N ASN A 50 18.35 -30.15 10.75
CA ASN A 50 19.06 -29.22 11.62
C ASN A 50 20.52 -29.62 11.82
N LEU A 51 21.28 -28.84 12.59
CA LEU A 51 22.70 -29.08 12.87
C LEU A 51 22.97 -30.47 13.49
N PHE A 52 21.99 -31.05 14.16
CA PHE A 52 22.09 -32.34 14.84
C PHE A 52 21.63 -33.53 13.97
N GLY A 53 21.23 -33.26 12.72
CA GLY A 53 20.70 -34.28 11.81
C GLY A 53 19.23 -34.62 12.02
N GLU A 54 18.53 -33.86 12.83
CA GLU A 54 17.09 -34.04 13.07
C GLU A 54 16.27 -33.23 12.07
N ASN A 55 15.17 -33.80 11.59
CA ASN A 55 14.27 -33.07 10.68
C ASN A 55 13.40 -32.08 11.47
N GLU A 56 13.47 -30.82 11.06
CA GLU A 56 12.63 -29.74 11.56
C GLU A 56 11.67 -29.24 10.46
N GLU A 57 10.38 -29.10 10.83
CA GLU A 57 9.40 -28.45 9.98
C GLU A 57 9.51 -26.92 10.14
N LEU A 58 9.84 -26.23 9.08
CA LEU A 58 9.98 -24.77 9.03
C LEU A 58 8.88 -24.12 8.18
N LEU A 59 8.35 -23.01 8.67
CA LEU A 59 7.53 -22.11 7.89
C LEU A 59 8.40 -21.01 7.30
N TYR A 60 8.61 -21.03 6.00
CA TYR A 60 9.17 -19.90 5.27
C TYR A 60 8.05 -18.91 4.96
N VAL A 61 7.95 -17.85 5.73
CA VAL A 61 6.89 -16.83 5.60
C VAL A 61 7.46 -15.48 5.20
N LYS A 62 6.72 -14.76 4.35
CA LYS A 62 7.10 -13.40 3.93
C LYS A 62 7.49 -12.53 5.12
N GLY A 63 8.65 -11.90 5.02
CA GLY A 63 9.13 -10.94 6.00
C GLY A 63 8.39 -9.60 5.93
N SER A 64 8.24 -8.95 7.09
CA SER A 64 7.62 -7.65 7.21
C SER A 64 8.35 -6.58 6.38
N GLY A 65 7.60 -5.86 5.54
CA GLY A 65 8.10 -4.76 4.72
C GLY A 65 8.56 -5.17 3.30
N TRP A 66 8.57 -6.45 2.96
CA TRP A 66 8.80 -6.91 1.59
C TRP A 66 7.53 -6.77 0.75
N ASP A 67 7.72 -6.41 -0.53
CA ASP A 67 6.65 -6.38 -1.53
C ASP A 67 6.62 -7.72 -2.28
N LEU A 68 5.42 -8.31 -2.47
CA LEU A 68 5.28 -9.58 -3.17
C LEU A 68 5.76 -9.51 -4.62
N ALA A 69 5.57 -8.37 -5.30
CA ALA A 69 5.99 -8.19 -6.69
C ALA A 69 7.51 -8.34 -6.90
N THR A 70 8.29 -8.02 -5.88
CA THR A 70 9.76 -7.98 -5.96
C THR A 70 10.46 -8.89 -4.95
N ILE A 71 9.69 -9.70 -4.23
CA ILE A 71 10.23 -10.59 -3.19
C ILE A 71 11.24 -11.60 -3.78
N ARG A 72 12.25 -11.93 -3.00
CA ARG A 72 13.26 -12.95 -3.29
C ARG A 72 13.34 -13.93 -2.13
N GLU A 73 14.18 -14.94 -2.24
CA GLU A 73 14.35 -15.96 -1.19
C GLU A 73 14.73 -15.32 0.16
N GLU A 74 15.59 -14.29 0.15
CA GLU A 74 16.00 -13.56 1.35
C GLU A 74 14.84 -12.79 2.03
N GLY A 75 13.75 -12.60 1.32
CA GLY A 75 12.52 -12.00 1.83
C GLY A 75 11.67 -12.93 2.68
N PHE A 76 12.01 -14.22 2.78
CA PHE A 76 11.28 -15.19 3.59
C PHE A 76 12.03 -15.51 4.88
N ALA A 77 11.30 -15.50 6.00
CA ALA A 77 11.82 -15.84 7.31
C ALA A 77 11.51 -17.31 7.62
N PRO A 78 12.54 -18.17 7.85
CA PRO A 78 12.35 -19.55 8.27
C PRO A 78 12.04 -19.59 9.78
N VAL A 79 10.84 -20.01 10.16
CA VAL A 79 10.38 -20.06 11.55
C VAL A 79 9.97 -21.50 11.90
N ARG A 80 10.38 -22.00 13.07
CA ARG A 80 10.04 -23.34 13.54
C ARG A 80 8.52 -23.49 13.71
N MET A 81 7.92 -24.42 12.97
CA MET A 81 6.50 -24.73 13.00
C MET A 81 6.03 -25.15 14.41
N SER A 82 6.83 -25.94 15.11
CA SER A 82 6.52 -26.44 16.46
C SER A 82 6.30 -25.29 17.47
N VAL A 83 7.05 -24.19 17.33
CA VAL A 83 6.88 -23.02 18.20
C VAL A 83 5.61 -22.23 17.83
N LEU A 84 5.39 -21.98 16.54
CA LEU A 84 4.19 -21.26 16.06
C LEU A 84 2.90 -21.97 16.46
N LEU A 85 2.84 -23.30 16.32
CA LEU A 85 1.68 -24.09 16.69
C LEU A 85 1.44 -24.12 18.21
N LYS A 86 2.51 -24.13 19.03
CA LYS A 86 2.39 -23.99 20.48
C LYS A 86 1.88 -22.59 20.87
N MET A 87 2.35 -21.55 20.17
CA MET A 87 1.85 -20.19 20.39
C MET A 87 0.36 -20.08 20.07
N ALA A 88 -0.14 -20.73 19.01
CA ALA A 88 -1.56 -20.74 18.65
C ALA A 88 -2.46 -21.31 19.75
N GLN A 89 -1.94 -22.21 20.59
CA GLN A 89 -2.69 -22.84 21.69
C GLN A 89 -2.82 -21.95 22.92
N LEU A 90 -1.95 -20.94 23.08
CA LEU A 90 -1.98 -20.04 24.24
C LEU A 90 -3.32 -19.31 24.33
N ASP A 91 -3.81 -19.07 25.53
CA ASP A 91 -5.04 -18.31 25.74
C ASP A 91 -4.83 -16.79 25.53
N ARG A 92 -3.66 -16.29 25.90
CA ARG A 92 -3.28 -14.88 25.79
C ARG A 92 -1.81 -14.76 25.44
N LEU A 93 -1.50 -13.82 24.56
CA LEU A 93 -0.15 -13.43 24.21
C LEU A 93 -0.20 -11.98 23.74
N SER A 94 0.72 -11.14 24.24
CA SER A 94 0.87 -9.78 23.72
C SER A 94 1.49 -9.82 22.33
N ASP A 95 1.18 -8.84 21.49
CA ASP A 95 1.79 -8.76 20.14
C ASP A 95 3.31 -8.53 20.23
N ALA A 96 3.80 -7.82 21.23
CA ALA A 96 5.23 -7.65 21.49
C ALA A 96 5.90 -8.99 21.81
N ASP A 97 5.31 -9.80 22.68
CA ASP A 97 5.82 -11.14 22.99
C ASP A 97 5.69 -12.08 21.79
N MET A 98 4.58 -12.01 21.06
CA MET A 98 4.40 -12.77 19.82
C MET A 98 5.56 -12.51 18.85
N VAL A 99 5.85 -11.27 18.53
CA VAL A 99 6.96 -10.91 17.61
C VAL A 99 8.31 -11.34 18.18
N LYS A 100 8.54 -11.15 19.48
CA LYS A 100 9.77 -11.59 20.17
C LYS A 100 9.99 -13.09 20.02
N HIS A 101 8.96 -13.88 20.30
CA HIS A 101 9.05 -15.34 20.26
C HIS A 101 9.06 -15.91 18.82
N GLN A 102 8.37 -15.28 17.89
CA GLN A 102 8.52 -15.60 16.46
C GLN A 102 9.97 -15.39 15.99
N ARG A 103 10.61 -14.28 16.36
CA ARG A 103 12.02 -14.01 16.04
C ARG A 103 12.96 -15.02 16.70
N ALA A 104 12.73 -15.35 17.97
CA ALA A 104 13.53 -16.35 18.68
C ALA A 104 13.40 -17.77 18.08
N ALA A 105 12.27 -18.04 17.39
CA ALA A 105 12.01 -19.29 16.72
C ALA A 105 12.60 -19.38 15.29
N MET A 106 13.18 -18.28 14.77
CA MET A 106 13.82 -18.29 13.45
C MET A 106 15.10 -19.14 13.47
N THR A 107 15.34 -19.86 12.39
CA THR A 107 16.60 -20.61 12.19
C THR A 107 17.69 -19.77 11.53
N ASN A 108 17.30 -18.68 10.82
CA ASN A 108 18.21 -17.69 10.26
C ASN A 108 18.03 -16.34 10.96
N PRO A 109 18.94 -15.90 11.83
CA PRO A 109 18.84 -14.63 12.56
C PRO A 109 18.98 -13.39 11.65
N ASN A 110 19.54 -13.55 10.45
CA ASN A 110 19.72 -12.46 9.48
C ASN A 110 18.48 -12.26 8.57
N ALA A 111 17.52 -13.19 8.60
CA ALA A 111 16.29 -13.04 7.83
C ALA A 111 15.43 -11.88 8.36
N PRO A 112 14.54 -11.31 7.55
CA PRO A 112 13.62 -10.27 7.99
C PRO A 112 12.69 -10.77 9.09
N ALA A 113 12.12 -9.88 9.89
CA ALA A 113 11.12 -10.27 10.88
C ALA A 113 9.93 -10.94 10.18
N PRO A 114 9.45 -12.10 10.66
CA PRO A 114 8.31 -12.78 10.07
C PRO A 114 7.06 -11.90 10.02
N SER A 115 6.14 -12.17 9.09
CA SER A 115 4.81 -11.57 9.11
C SER A 115 4.15 -11.78 10.46
N VAL A 116 3.37 -10.80 10.92
CA VAL A 116 2.55 -10.91 12.13
C VAL A 116 1.50 -12.04 12.04
N GLU A 117 1.20 -12.48 10.82
CA GLU A 117 0.27 -13.58 10.52
C GLU A 117 0.95 -14.95 10.41
N ALA A 118 2.24 -15.07 10.77
CA ALA A 118 2.98 -16.34 10.68
C ALA A 118 2.28 -17.50 11.45
N ILE A 119 1.67 -17.20 12.59
CA ILE A 119 0.91 -18.21 13.36
C ILE A 119 -0.31 -18.69 12.56
N LEU A 120 -1.01 -17.80 11.89
CA LEU A 120 -2.17 -18.15 11.06
C LEU A 120 -1.74 -19.06 9.89
N HIS A 121 -0.63 -18.71 9.21
CA HIS A 121 -0.06 -19.56 8.17
C HIS A 121 0.36 -20.95 8.70
N ALA A 122 0.85 -21.03 9.93
CA ALA A 122 1.20 -22.30 10.54
C ALA A 122 -0.01 -23.17 10.85
N ILE A 123 -1.14 -22.59 11.29
CA ILE A 123 -2.40 -23.29 11.61
C ILE A 123 -2.99 -23.98 10.37
N ILE A 124 -2.93 -23.35 9.20
CA ILE A 124 -3.41 -23.91 7.93
C ILE A 124 -2.55 -25.11 7.54
N PRO A 125 -3.08 -26.34 7.43
CA PRO A 125 -2.27 -27.55 7.35
C PRO A 125 -1.66 -27.86 5.99
N PHE A 126 -1.77 -26.95 5.02
CA PHE A 126 -1.23 -27.10 3.67
C PHE A 126 0.15 -26.50 3.51
N ARG A 127 0.91 -27.00 2.53
CA ARG A 127 2.29 -26.60 2.26
C ARG A 127 2.41 -25.17 1.82
N PHE A 128 1.61 -24.74 0.83
CA PHE A 128 1.57 -23.37 0.31
C PHE A 128 0.34 -22.65 0.85
N VAL A 129 0.55 -21.44 1.36
CA VAL A 129 -0.51 -20.58 1.87
C VAL A 129 -0.31 -19.18 1.29
N ASP A 130 -1.36 -18.65 0.67
CA ASP A 130 -1.41 -17.34 0.04
C ASP A 130 -2.42 -16.45 0.76
N HIS A 131 -2.06 -15.21 1.03
CA HIS A 131 -2.94 -14.18 1.55
C HIS A 131 -2.84 -12.91 0.74
N THR A 132 -3.98 -12.39 0.30
CA THR A 132 -4.09 -11.14 -0.45
C THR A 132 -5.22 -10.26 0.06
N HIS A 133 -5.14 -8.97 -0.24
CA HIS A 133 -6.20 -7.99 0.04
C HIS A 133 -7.02 -7.69 -1.23
N ALA A 134 -7.43 -8.74 -1.95
CA ALA A 134 -8.06 -8.63 -3.26
C ALA A 134 -9.20 -7.60 -3.29
N ASP A 135 -9.09 -6.59 -4.15
CA ASP A 135 -10.01 -5.46 -4.27
C ASP A 135 -11.48 -5.87 -4.33
N SER A 136 -11.80 -6.85 -5.19
CA SER A 136 -13.18 -7.28 -5.40
C SER A 136 -13.78 -7.96 -4.17
N VAL A 137 -12.98 -8.74 -3.44
CA VAL A 137 -13.40 -9.39 -2.19
C VAL A 137 -13.61 -8.34 -1.10
N VAL A 138 -12.61 -7.46 -0.91
CA VAL A 138 -12.67 -6.41 0.09
C VAL A 138 -13.79 -5.41 -0.20
N THR A 139 -14.02 -5.05 -1.47
CA THR A 139 -15.15 -4.21 -1.88
C THR A 139 -16.48 -4.80 -1.41
N ILE A 140 -16.70 -6.10 -1.62
CA ILE A 140 -17.95 -6.77 -1.24
C ILE A 140 -18.09 -6.85 0.28
N THR A 141 -17.00 -7.20 1.00
CA THR A 141 -17.05 -7.30 2.46
C THR A 141 -17.27 -5.95 3.14
N ASN A 142 -16.86 -4.85 2.50
CA ASN A 142 -17.06 -3.47 2.97
C ASN A 142 -18.42 -2.88 2.54
N THR A 143 -19.47 -3.71 2.49
CA THR A 143 -20.84 -3.25 2.21
C THR A 143 -21.82 -3.68 3.30
N PRO A 144 -22.94 -2.96 3.49
CA PRO A 144 -24.02 -3.45 4.32
C PRO A 144 -24.48 -4.85 3.85
N GLY A 145 -24.42 -5.84 4.74
CA GLY A 145 -24.71 -7.24 4.38
C GLY A 145 -23.59 -7.95 3.60
N GLY A 146 -22.36 -7.46 3.67
CA GLY A 146 -21.19 -8.04 2.99
C GLY A 146 -21.01 -9.53 3.28
N LYS A 147 -21.15 -9.97 4.54
CA LYS A 147 -21.10 -11.39 4.92
C LYS A 147 -22.10 -12.23 4.10
N LYS A 148 -23.36 -11.80 4.02
CA LYS A 148 -24.40 -12.52 3.26
C LYS A 148 -24.07 -12.61 1.76
N ARG A 149 -23.45 -11.57 1.20
CA ARG A 149 -23.00 -11.59 -0.21
C ARG A 149 -21.84 -12.57 -0.41
N ILE A 150 -20.93 -12.66 0.54
CA ILE A 150 -19.85 -13.66 0.50
C ILE A 150 -20.40 -15.07 0.58
N GLU A 151 -21.40 -15.32 1.45
CA GLU A 151 -22.13 -16.59 1.51
C GLU A 151 -22.83 -16.93 0.18
N GLU A 152 -23.47 -15.94 -0.46
CA GLU A 152 -24.10 -16.08 -1.77
C GLU A 152 -23.10 -16.45 -2.89
N ILE A 153 -21.89 -15.87 -2.86
CA ILE A 153 -20.86 -16.06 -3.91
C ILE A 153 -20.16 -17.41 -3.78
N TYR A 154 -19.82 -17.81 -2.57
CA TYR A 154 -18.91 -18.92 -2.32
C TYR A 154 -19.56 -20.14 -1.68
N GLY A 155 -20.75 -20.00 -1.08
CA GLY A 155 -21.38 -21.09 -0.34
C GLY A 155 -20.45 -21.65 0.73
N ASN A 156 -20.25 -22.96 0.69
CA ASN A 156 -19.39 -23.69 1.62
C ASN A 156 -17.92 -23.80 1.16
N ASP A 157 -17.56 -23.20 0.01
CA ASP A 157 -16.18 -23.24 -0.51
C ASP A 157 -15.18 -22.46 0.39
N VAL A 158 -15.65 -21.61 1.30
CA VAL A 158 -14.80 -20.77 2.14
C VAL A 158 -15.26 -20.73 3.61
N LEU A 159 -14.29 -20.63 4.51
CA LEU A 159 -14.53 -20.23 5.90
C LEU A 159 -14.63 -18.69 5.96
N ILE A 160 -15.70 -18.16 6.55
CA ILE A 160 -15.89 -16.72 6.72
C ILE A 160 -15.59 -16.33 8.17
N VAL A 161 -14.62 -15.42 8.32
CA VAL A 161 -14.19 -14.93 9.63
C VAL A 161 -14.60 -13.47 9.79
N PRO A 162 -15.31 -13.09 10.85
CA PRO A 162 -15.59 -11.69 11.19
C PRO A 162 -14.28 -10.88 11.28
N TYR A 163 -14.38 -9.55 11.16
CA TYR A 163 -13.21 -8.72 11.41
C TYR A 163 -12.71 -8.94 12.85
N VAL A 164 -11.43 -9.23 12.93
CA VAL A 164 -10.65 -9.31 14.16
C VAL A 164 -9.34 -8.58 13.93
N MET A 165 -8.88 -7.83 14.92
CA MET A 165 -7.59 -7.13 14.86
C MET A 165 -6.48 -8.12 14.45
N PRO A 166 -5.66 -7.84 13.43
CA PRO A 166 -4.51 -8.66 13.06
C PRO A 166 -3.55 -8.88 14.24
N GLY A 167 -2.74 -9.94 14.15
CA GLY A 167 -1.82 -10.33 15.21
C GLY A 167 -2.29 -11.57 15.96
N PHE A 168 -1.97 -11.66 17.25
CA PHE A 168 -2.28 -12.87 18.02
C PHE A 168 -3.78 -13.14 18.13
N ILE A 169 -4.59 -12.10 18.30
CA ILE A 169 -6.05 -12.25 18.47
C ILE A 169 -6.69 -12.90 17.24
N LEU A 170 -6.32 -12.46 16.04
CA LEU A 170 -6.78 -13.07 14.79
C LEU A 170 -6.33 -14.54 14.69
N SER A 171 -5.06 -14.82 15.00
CA SER A 171 -4.53 -16.18 14.96
C SER A 171 -5.27 -17.10 15.92
N LYS A 172 -5.60 -16.61 17.13
CA LYS A 172 -6.38 -17.36 18.12
C LYS A 172 -7.82 -17.62 17.66
N GLU A 173 -8.45 -16.65 17.02
CA GLU A 173 -9.81 -16.82 16.49
C GLU A 173 -9.82 -17.85 15.36
N ILE A 174 -8.89 -17.79 14.42
CA ILE A 174 -8.74 -18.82 13.37
C ILE A 174 -8.49 -20.20 13.99
N TYR A 175 -7.59 -20.29 14.97
CA TYR A 175 -7.32 -21.56 15.65
C TYR A 175 -8.60 -22.17 16.25
N LYS A 176 -9.46 -21.37 16.90
CA LYS A 176 -10.73 -21.83 17.45
C LYS A 176 -11.71 -22.28 16.38
N LEU A 177 -11.89 -21.46 15.33
CA LEU A 177 -12.84 -21.73 14.25
C LEU A 177 -12.46 -22.95 13.40
N THR A 178 -11.19 -23.32 13.41
CA THR A 178 -10.68 -24.46 12.63
C THR A 178 -10.56 -25.75 13.42
N GLN A 179 -10.92 -25.76 14.73
CA GLN A 179 -10.98 -27.00 15.52
C GLN A 179 -12.06 -27.93 14.97
N GLY A 180 -11.65 -29.11 14.49
CA GLY A 180 -12.56 -30.08 13.90
C GLY A 180 -13.02 -29.77 12.47
N LEU A 181 -12.49 -28.70 11.85
CA LEU A 181 -12.76 -28.38 10.45
C LEU A 181 -12.16 -29.45 9.52
N ASP A 182 -12.96 -30.00 8.62
CA ASP A 182 -12.43 -30.75 7.50
C ASP A 182 -11.90 -29.78 6.43
N TRP A 183 -10.60 -29.57 6.44
CA TRP A 183 -9.92 -28.65 5.55
C TRP A 183 -10.05 -28.99 4.05
N LYS A 184 -10.42 -30.23 3.71
CA LYS A 184 -10.62 -30.65 2.32
C LYS A 184 -11.92 -30.11 1.73
N THR A 185 -12.85 -29.65 2.57
CA THR A 185 -14.14 -29.12 2.14
C THR A 185 -14.09 -27.66 1.75
N ILE A 186 -13.03 -26.93 2.14
CA ILE A 186 -12.87 -25.50 1.86
C ILE A 186 -11.66 -25.22 0.97
N LYS A 187 -11.76 -24.18 0.16
CA LYS A 187 -10.70 -23.70 -0.76
C LYS A 187 -10.02 -22.43 -0.29
N GLY A 188 -10.58 -21.77 0.73
CA GLY A 188 -10.02 -20.53 1.25
C GLY A 188 -10.70 -20.04 2.50
N ILE A 189 -10.17 -18.94 3.05
CA ILE A 189 -10.73 -18.22 4.20
C ILE A 189 -10.94 -16.77 3.77
N ILE A 190 -12.15 -16.23 4.00
CA ILE A 190 -12.44 -14.81 3.80
C ILE A 190 -12.42 -14.11 5.17
N LEU A 191 -11.51 -13.18 5.35
CA LEU A 191 -11.49 -12.27 6.47
C LEU A 191 -12.31 -11.02 6.09
N LEU A 192 -13.46 -10.81 6.74
CA LEU A 192 -14.31 -9.65 6.46
C LEU A 192 -13.55 -8.35 6.71
N ASN A 193 -13.67 -7.38 5.81
CA ASN A 193 -12.97 -6.08 5.84
C ASN A 193 -11.44 -6.16 5.80
N HIS A 194 -10.85 -7.30 5.44
CA HIS A 194 -9.40 -7.49 5.45
C HIS A 194 -8.88 -8.13 4.14
N GLY A 195 -9.28 -9.37 3.84
CA GLY A 195 -8.75 -10.07 2.67
C GLY A 195 -9.16 -11.53 2.56
N ILE A 196 -8.37 -12.29 1.81
CA ILE A 196 -8.61 -13.69 1.48
C ILE A 196 -7.36 -14.53 1.63
N PHE A 197 -7.50 -15.75 2.14
CA PHE A 197 -6.49 -16.80 2.12
C PHE A 197 -6.88 -17.92 1.19
N THR A 198 -5.90 -18.48 0.49
CA THR A 198 -5.99 -19.76 -0.23
C THR A 198 -4.79 -20.63 0.12
N PHE A 199 -4.92 -21.94 -0.10
CA PHE A 199 -3.90 -22.88 0.35
C PHE A 199 -4.02 -24.21 -0.38
N HIS A 200 -2.89 -24.86 -0.63
CA HIS A 200 -2.80 -26.22 -1.19
C HIS A 200 -1.40 -26.79 -0.96
N ASP A 201 -1.25 -28.11 -1.10
CA ASP A 201 0.08 -28.75 -1.06
C ASP A 201 0.91 -28.47 -2.32
N GLU A 202 0.25 -28.16 -3.43
CA GLU A 202 0.88 -27.75 -4.68
C GLU A 202 0.79 -26.24 -4.87
N ALA A 203 1.91 -25.60 -5.23
CA ALA A 203 2.01 -24.15 -5.41
C ALA A 203 1.07 -23.61 -6.48
N LYS A 204 0.93 -24.33 -7.59
CA LYS A 204 0.01 -23.99 -8.67
C LYS A 204 -1.42 -23.93 -8.19
N GLU A 205 -1.85 -24.96 -7.50
CA GLU A 205 -3.23 -25.08 -7.04
C GLU A 205 -3.59 -24.00 -6.01
N SER A 206 -2.65 -23.67 -5.07
CA SER A 206 -2.85 -22.57 -4.13
C SER A 206 -3.05 -21.24 -4.86
N TYR A 207 -2.18 -20.93 -5.84
CA TYR A 207 -2.28 -19.74 -6.68
C TYR A 207 -3.57 -19.73 -7.53
N GLU A 208 -3.90 -20.82 -8.23
CA GLU A 208 -5.09 -20.89 -9.09
C GLU A 208 -6.40 -20.83 -8.29
N GLN A 209 -6.41 -21.30 -7.04
CA GLN A 209 -7.53 -21.09 -6.13
C GLN A 209 -7.74 -19.62 -5.83
N MET A 210 -6.66 -18.84 -5.58
CA MET A 210 -6.74 -17.39 -5.39
C MET A 210 -7.39 -16.72 -6.61
N ILE A 211 -6.87 -17.00 -7.81
CA ILE A 211 -7.40 -16.45 -9.07
C ILE A 211 -8.86 -16.83 -9.25
N THR A 212 -9.22 -18.08 -8.96
CA THR A 212 -10.60 -18.59 -9.10
C THR A 212 -11.56 -17.91 -8.15
N LEU A 213 -11.22 -17.82 -6.86
CA LEU A 213 -12.09 -17.21 -5.85
C LEU A 213 -12.25 -15.70 -6.10
N VAL A 214 -11.16 -15.00 -6.40
CA VAL A 214 -11.21 -13.57 -6.73
C VAL A 214 -12.03 -13.33 -8.00
N SER A 215 -11.89 -14.17 -9.03
CA SER A 215 -12.70 -14.07 -10.26
C SER A 215 -14.20 -14.25 -10.01
N LYS A 216 -14.59 -15.06 -9.01
CA LYS A 216 -16.02 -15.18 -8.59
C LYS A 216 -16.52 -13.84 -8.04
N ALA A 217 -15.74 -13.16 -7.18
CA ALA A 217 -16.08 -11.84 -6.64
C ALA A 217 -16.18 -10.77 -7.75
N GLU A 218 -15.20 -10.72 -8.66
CA GLU A 218 -15.25 -9.83 -9.83
C GLU A 218 -16.49 -10.05 -10.71
N ARG A 219 -16.85 -11.32 -10.94
CA ARG A 219 -18.04 -11.67 -11.70
C ARG A 219 -19.30 -11.20 -10.99
N TYR A 220 -19.37 -11.34 -9.67
CA TYR A 220 -20.48 -10.83 -8.86
C TYR A 220 -20.63 -9.31 -9.02
N LEU A 221 -19.54 -8.54 -8.88
CA LEU A 221 -19.55 -7.08 -9.09
C LEU A 221 -20.04 -6.72 -10.50
N ARG A 222 -19.56 -7.40 -11.53
CA ARG A 222 -20.03 -7.20 -12.93
C ARG A 222 -21.52 -7.48 -13.08
N ASN A 223 -21.99 -8.59 -12.55
CA ASN A 223 -23.41 -9.00 -12.63
C ASN A 223 -24.33 -8.00 -11.90
N LYS A 224 -23.87 -7.41 -10.81
CA LYS A 224 -24.57 -6.32 -10.08
C LYS A 224 -24.39 -4.96 -10.75
N LYS A 225 -23.72 -4.87 -11.91
CA LYS A 225 -23.41 -3.60 -12.61
C LYS A 225 -22.71 -2.57 -11.71
N ALA A 226 -21.83 -3.05 -10.81
CA ALA A 226 -21.05 -2.22 -9.92
C ALA A 226 -19.93 -1.51 -10.69
N THR A 227 -20.29 -0.44 -11.41
CA THR A 227 -19.40 0.33 -12.27
C THR A 227 -18.95 1.62 -11.62
N ILE A 228 -17.80 2.13 -12.06
CA ILE A 228 -17.26 3.44 -11.66
C ILE A 228 -17.73 4.54 -12.63
N VAL A 229 -17.77 5.77 -12.13
CA VAL A 229 -18.06 6.96 -12.93
C VAL A 229 -16.76 7.44 -13.59
N VAL A 230 -16.84 7.69 -14.89
CA VAL A 230 -15.71 8.19 -15.68
C VAL A 230 -16.10 9.56 -16.27
N ALA A 231 -15.29 10.58 -16.01
CA ALA A 231 -15.53 11.92 -16.54
C ALA A 231 -15.33 11.96 -18.05
N LYS A 232 -16.04 12.87 -18.75
CA LYS A 232 -15.93 13.01 -20.20
C LYS A 232 -14.70 13.81 -20.64
N LYS A 233 -14.19 14.70 -19.80
CA LYS A 233 -13.06 15.60 -20.11
C LYS A 233 -12.29 15.99 -18.85
N LYS A 234 -11.02 16.37 -19.05
CA LYS A 234 -10.18 16.99 -18.03
C LYS A 234 -10.33 18.50 -18.06
N GLN A 235 -10.19 19.12 -16.87
CA GLN A 235 -10.09 20.56 -16.70
C GLN A 235 -8.61 20.93 -16.40
N LYS A 236 -8.16 22.10 -16.89
CA LYS A 236 -6.83 22.60 -16.50
C LYS A 236 -6.83 22.97 -15.02
N PRO A 237 -5.97 22.37 -14.19
CA PRO A 237 -5.94 22.69 -12.76
C PRO A 237 -5.34 24.07 -12.52
N ASN A 238 -5.78 24.73 -11.46
CA ASN A 238 -5.14 25.94 -10.97
C ASN A 238 -3.84 25.55 -10.23
N LEU A 239 -2.70 25.76 -10.88
CA LEU A 239 -1.39 25.37 -10.35
C LEU A 239 -1.00 26.12 -9.08
N MET A 240 -1.42 27.38 -8.93
CA MET A 240 -1.21 28.15 -7.69
C MET A 240 -2.00 27.57 -6.52
N LYS A 241 -3.23 27.10 -6.78
CA LYS A 241 -4.05 26.41 -5.77
C LYS A 241 -3.37 25.10 -5.33
N LEU A 242 -2.80 24.34 -6.28
CA LEU A 242 -2.04 23.13 -5.99
C LEU A 242 -0.80 23.41 -5.14
N ALA A 243 -0.02 24.46 -5.51
CA ALA A 243 1.17 24.83 -4.75
C ALA A 243 0.85 25.32 -3.33
N ARG A 244 -0.20 26.12 -3.17
CA ARG A 244 -0.72 26.55 -1.84
C ARG A 244 -1.17 25.35 -1.01
N LEU A 245 -1.90 24.41 -1.62
CA LEU A 245 -2.32 23.17 -0.98
C LEU A 245 -1.11 22.39 -0.46
N ARG A 246 -0.12 22.12 -1.34
CA ARG A 246 1.12 21.42 -0.94
C ARG A 246 1.84 22.14 0.20
N LYS A 247 1.96 23.48 0.15
CA LYS A 247 2.58 24.29 1.21
C LYS A 247 1.86 24.11 2.55
N ALA A 248 0.54 24.17 2.56
CA ALA A 248 -0.27 24.00 3.76
C ALA A 248 -0.13 22.60 4.36
N VAL A 249 -0.14 21.55 3.50
CA VAL A 249 0.09 20.16 3.93
C VAL A 249 1.51 19.98 4.48
N SER A 250 2.54 20.51 3.80
CA SER A 250 3.94 20.46 4.27
C SER A 250 4.09 21.07 5.67
N SER A 251 3.44 22.21 5.92
CA SER A 251 3.46 22.86 7.24
C SER A 251 2.89 21.97 8.34
N ARG A 252 1.78 21.24 8.05
CA ARG A 252 1.15 20.33 9.01
C ARG A 252 1.91 19.00 9.18
N MET A 253 2.66 18.55 8.16
CA MET A 253 3.55 17.41 8.27
C MET A 253 4.84 17.72 9.06
N GLY A 254 5.16 18.99 9.27
CA GLY A 254 6.43 19.43 9.87
C GLY A 254 7.64 19.25 8.94
N ASN A 255 7.43 18.88 7.68
CA ASN A 255 8.46 18.64 6.65
C ASN A 255 7.93 18.98 5.27
N GLY A 256 8.82 19.15 4.28
CA GLY A 256 8.41 19.19 2.87
C GLY A 256 7.63 17.93 2.47
N CYS A 257 6.73 18.06 1.53
CA CYS A 257 6.06 16.93 0.91
C CYS A 257 6.01 17.08 -0.60
N ILE A 258 5.84 15.96 -1.29
CA ILE A 258 5.50 15.91 -2.71
C ILE A 258 3.99 15.80 -2.82
N ALA A 259 3.38 16.52 -3.75
CA ALA A 259 1.94 16.45 -4.03
C ALA A 259 1.73 16.00 -5.48
N LEU A 260 1.09 14.85 -5.66
CA LEU A 260 0.79 14.27 -6.97
C LEU A 260 -0.69 14.47 -7.30
N LEU A 261 -0.98 15.12 -8.43
CA LEU A 261 -2.34 15.23 -8.95
C LEU A 261 -2.68 14.01 -9.81
N GLN A 262 -3.63 13.19 -9.34
CA GLN A 262 -4.21 12.08 -10.08
C GLN A 262 -5.42 12.59 -10.87
N ASP A 263 -5.20 12.98 -12.11
CA ASP A 263 -6.21 13.57 -13.00
C ASP A 263 -6.71 12.58 -14.09
N SER A 264 -6.71 11.26 -13.78
CA SER A 264 -7.34 10.27 -14.63
C SER A 264 -8.86 10.57 -14.78
N LEU A 265 -9.46 10.17 -15.88
CA LEU A 265 -10.90 10.38 -16.07
C LEU A 265 -11.75 9.67 -15.02
N SER A 266 -11.27 8.56 -14.45
CA SER A 266 -11.89 7.86 -13.31
C SER A 266 -11.79 8.66 -12.02
N SER A 267 -10.60 9.21 -11.70
CA SER A 267 -10.40 10.05 -10.50
C SER A 267 -11.22 11.34 -10.58
N ILE A 268 -11.30 11.97 -11.76
CA ILE A 268 -12.16 13.15 -11.98
C ILE A 268 -13.65 12.76 -11.83
N GLY A 269 -14.04 11.61 -12.41
CA GLY A 269 -15.43 11.11 -12.28
C GLY A 269 -15.83 10.93 -10.81
N PHE A 270 -14.94 10.30 -10.02
CA PHE A 270 -15.14 10.18 -8.58
C PHE A 270 -15.25 11.54 -7.87
N SER A 271 -14.35 12.48 -8.17
CA SER A 271 -14.32 13.79 -7.54
C SER A 271 -15.56 14.66 -7.83
N ASN A 272 -16.35 14.30 -8.85
CA ASN A 272 -17.60 14.96 -9.24
C ASN A 272 -18.86 14.32 -8.64
N LEU A 273 -18.74 13.25 -7.85
CA LEU A 273 -19.90 12.66 -7.20
C LEU A 273 -20.52 13.63 -6.18
N GLU A 274 -21.83 13.81 -6.20
CA GLU A 274 -22.54 14.70 -5.30
C GLU A 274 -22.32 14.35 -3.81
N ASN A 275 -22.23 13.06 -3.52
CA ASN A 275 -22.01 12.54 -2.17
C ASN A 275 -20.54 12.26 -1.81
N VAL A 276 -19.57 12.74 -2.61
CA VAL A 276 -18.15 12.42 -2.44
C VAL A 276 -17.62 12.71 -1.04
N SER A 277 -18.05 13.81 -0.42
CA SER A 277 -17.66 14.17 0.96
C SER A 277 -18.13 13.12 1.98
N SER A 278 -19.32 12.57 1.81
CA SER A 278 -19.86 11.55 2.70
C SER A 278 -19.16 10.20 2.53
N ILE A 279 -18.95 9.76 1.29
CA ILE A 279 -18.40 8.43 1.03
C ILE A 279 -16.92 8.34 1.37
N THR A 280 -16.14 9.41 1.18
CA THR A 280 -14.71 9.46 1.54
C THR A 280 -14.45 9.60 3.05
N ALA A 281 -15.45 9.99 3.83
CA ALA A 281 -15.35 10.13 5.27
C ALA A 281 -15.54 8.81 6.04
N ARG A 282 -15.85 7.70 5.35
CA ARG A 282 -16.22 6.44 6.00
C ARG A 282 -15.04 5.54 6.38
N GLY A 283 -13.88 5.70 5.76
CA GLY A 283 -12.67 4.97 6.12
C GLY A 283 -11.97 4.33 4.91
N PRO A 284 -10.77 3.74 5.13
CA PRO A 284 -9.96 3.10 4.09
C PRO A 284 -10.56 1.76 3.64
N MET A 285 -10.00 1.21 2.56
CA MET A 285 -10.43 -0.06 1.98
C MET A 285 -10.05 -1.25 2.87
N THR A 286 -8.83 -1.27 3.36
CA THR A 286 -8.33 -2.25 4.31
C THR A 286 -7.78 -1.55 5.55
N PRO A 287 -7.76 -2.21 6.73
CA PRO A 287 -7.33 -1.56 7.96
C PRO A 287 -5.86 -1.14 7.93
N ASP A 288 -4.99 -1.89 7.29
CA ASP A 288 -3.55 -1.60 7.17
C ASP A 288 -3.24 -0.36 6.31
N HIS A 289 -4.13 0.02 5.40
CA HIS A 289 -3.96 1.25 4.61
C HIS A 289 -3.97 2.53 5.46
N ILE A 290 -4.57 2.49 6.66
CA ILE A 290 -4.74 3.69 7.51
C ILE A 290 -3.43 4.39 7.85
N ILE A 291 -2.33 3.63 8.02
CA ILE A 291 -1.02 4.20 8.32
C ILE A 291 -0.44 5.02 7.14
N ARG A 292 -0.90 4.71 5.91
CA ARG A 292 -0.47 5.39 4.67
C ARG A 292 -1.39 6.51 4.27
N THR A 293 -2.71 6.33 4.44
CA THR A 293 -3.74 7.22 3.90
C THR A 293 -4.45 8.07 4.94
N LYS A 294 -4.20 7.84 6.24
CA LYS A 294 -5.09 8.28 7.30
C LYS A 294 -6.49 7.65 7.16
N ARG A 295 -7.36 7.90 8.14
CA ARG A 295 -8.70 7.34 8.15
C ARG A 295 -9.57 7.83 6.97
N THR A 296 -9.43 9.10 6.58
CA THR A 296 -10.30 9.74 5.58
C THR A 296 -9.51 10.60 4.60
N ALA A 297 -10.11 10.85 3.44
CA ALA A 297 -9.65 11.91 2.54
C ALA A 297 -10.03 13.29 3.07
N MET A 298 -9.26 14.30 2.70
CA MET A 298 -9.64 15.68 2.78
C MET A 298 -10.47 16.08 1.55
N ILE A 299 -11.47 16.95 1.72
CA ILE A 299 -12.15 17.58 0.58
C ILE A 299 -11.57 19.00 0.40
N LEU A 300 -11.01 19.24 -0.79
CA LEU A 300 -10.41 20.54 -1.12
C LEU A 300 -11.48 21.55 -1.48
N GLY A 301 -11.65 22.55 -0.62
CA GLY A 301 -12.48 23.74 -0.89
C GLY A 301 -11.73 24.83 -1.67
N ASP A 302 -12.27 26.03 -1.72
CA ASP A 302 -11.65 27.16 -2.45
C ASP A 302 -10.37 27.64 -1.81
N GLU A 303 -10.27 27.60 -0.50
CA GLU A 303 -9.09 27.98 0.27
C GLU A 303 -8.39 26.72 0.79
N PRO A 304 -7.24 26.35 0.17
CA PRO A 304 -6.50 25.14 0.57
C PRO A 304 -6.08 25.12 2.03
N GLU A 305 -5.65 26.25 2.56
CA GLU A 305 -5.17 26.38 3.94
C GLU A 305 -6.30 26.08 4.95
N LYS A 306 -7.50 26.61 4.71
CA LYS A 306 -8.67 26.33 5.56
C LYS A 306 -9.12 24.86 5.46
N SER A 307 -8.99 24.27 4.27
CA SER A 307 -9.31 22.85 4.08
C SER A 307 -8.37 21.96 4.89
N VAL A 308 -7.07 22.22 4.85
CA VAL A 308 -6.05 21.50 5.63
C VAL A 308 -6.27 21.70 7.12
N GLU A 309 -6.54 22.94 7.55
CA GLU A 309 -6.81 23.24 8.96
C GLU A 309 -8.02 22.45 9.49
N ARG A 310 -9.14 22.44 8.77
CA ARG A 310 -10.34 21.69 9.15
C ARG A 310 -10.05 20.20 9.27
N PHE A 311 -9.35 19.62 8.28
CA PHE A 311 -8.95 18.22 8.33
C PHE A 311 -8.08 17.92 9.58
N SER A 312 -7.12 18.79 9.89
CA SER A 312 -6.26 18.63 11.06
C SER A 312 -7.04 18.64 12.35
N GLN A 313 -7.97 19.59 12.50
CA GLN A 313 -8.86 19.68 13.68
C GLN A 313 -9.75 18.44 13.82
N ASP A 314 -10.28 17.90 12.72
CA ASP A 314 -11.10 16.69 12.76
C ASP A 314 -10.26 15.45 13.10
N TYR A 315 -8.99 15.40 12.66
CA TYR A 315 -8.05 14.34 13.05
C TYR A 315 -7.69 14.43 14.54
N GLU A 316 -7.45 15.65 15.07
CA GLU A 316 -7.20 15.88 16.50
C GLU A 316 -8.39 15.46 17.36
N LYS A 317 -9.62 15.79 16.95
CA LYS A 317 -10.85 15.31 17.62
C LYS A 317 -10.95 13.79 17.61
N TYR A 318 -10.65 13.16 16.47
CA TYR A 318 -10.63 11.71 16.35
C TYR A 318 -9.61 11.07 17.29
N PHE A 319 -8.38 11.60 17.33
CA PHE A 319 -7.33 11.14 18.25
C PHE A 319 -7.79 11.28 19.72
N ASN A 320 -8.24 12.46 20.14
CA ASN A 320 -8.65 12.74 21.51
C ASN A 320 -9.84 11.89 21.98
N LYS A 321 -10.72 11.52 21.05
CA LYS A 321 -11.88 10.66 21.33
C LYS A 321 -11.48 9.21 21.67
N HIS A 322 -10.40 8.70 21.06
CA HIS A 322 -10.06 7.28 21.12
C HIS A 322 -8.77 7.00 21.92
N THR A 323 -7.92 8.01 22.19
CA THR A 323 -6.67 7.83 22.93
C THR A 323 -6.88 7.42 24.37
N ASN A 324 -5.97 6.60 24.89
CA ASN A 324 -5.91 6.17 26.29
C ASN A 324 -4.84 6.90 27.12
N ARG A 325 -4.40 8.10 26.72
CA ARG A 325 -3.38 8.96 27.34
C ARG A 325 -1.91 8.49 27.22
N ASN A 326 -1.63 7.27 26.77
CA ASN A 326 -0.26 6.75 26.61
C ASN A 326 0.22 6.83 25.17
N LEU A 327 -0.56 7.39 24.25
CA LEU A 327 -0.23 7.47 22.83
C LEU A 327 0.16 8.89 22.44
N THR A 328 1.17 8.99 21.57
CA THR A 328 1.55 10.26 20.94
C THR A 328 0.84 10.41 19.62
N GLN A 329 0.13 11.52 19.43
CA GLN A 329 -0.56 11.80 18.19
C GLN A 329 0.41 11.88 17.01
N LEU A 330 0.07 11.21 15.92
CA LEU A 330 0.75 11.37 14.64
C LEU A 330 0.48 12.77 14.04
N ASP A 331 1.30 13.22 13.09
CA ASP A 331 1.03 14.47 12.40
C ASP A 331 -0.40 14.51 11.83
N ALA A 332 -1.06 15.66 11.93
CA ALA A 332 -2.47 15.84 11.56
C ALA A 332 -2.66 16.20 10.08
N ALA A 333 -1.63 16.06 9.24
CA ALA A 333 -1.74 16.37 7.82
C ALA A 333 -2.53 15.30 7.04
N PRO A 334 -3.33 15.70 6.05
CA PRO A 334 -3.94 14.74 5.12
C PRO A 334 -2.88 14.01 4.31
N ARG A 335 -3.16 12.77 3.92
CA ARG A 335 -2.34 12.00 2.98
C ARG A 335 -2.87 12.03 1.57
N TRP A 336 -4.16 12.28 1.44
CA TRP A 336 -4.79 12.52 0.15
C TRP A 336 -6.00 13.44 0.28
N ALA A 337 -6.34 14.08 -0.84
CA ALA A 337 -7.45 15.02 -0.93
C ALA A 337 -8.24 14.78 -2.21
N VAL A 338 -9.56 14.88 -2.13
CA VAL A 338 -10.42 14.98 -3.31
C VAL A 338 -10.46 16.45 -3.72
N TRP A 339 -10.09 16.73 -4.96
CA TRP A 339 -10.24 18.05 -5.58
C TRP A 339 -11.41 18.03 -6.55
N PRO A 340 -12.58 18.54 -6.15
CA PRO A 340 -13.80 18.52 -6.98
C PRO A 340 -13.52 19.05 -8.40
N GLY A 341 -13.91 18.28 -9.41
CA GLY A 341 -13.69 18.60 -10.82
C GLY A 341 -12.31 18.30 -11.38
N HIS A 342 -11.33 17.99 -10.54
CA HIS A 342 -9.94 17.82 -10.97
C HIS A 342 -9.33 16.43 -10.63
N GLY A 343 -9.97 15.66 -9.74
CA GLY A 343 -9.51 14.34 -9.34
C GLY A 343 -9.04 14.27 -7.90
N VAL A 344 -7.91 13.59 -7.67
CA VAL A 344 -7.36 13.34 -6.33
C VAL A 344 -5.94 13.87 -6.25
N VAL A 345 -5.56 14.47 -5.11
CA VAL A 345 -4.18 14.88 -4.82
C VAL A 345 -3.65 14.04 -3.68
N THR A 346 -2.49 13.44 -3.86
CA THR A 346 -1.85 12.60 -2.84
C THR A 346 -0.56 13.23 -2.34
N PHE A 347 -0.22 12.99 -1.07
CA PHE A 347 0.89 13.62 -0.39
C PHE A 347 1.79 12.58 0.26
N GLY A 348 3.11 12.76 0.12
CA GLY A 348 4.11 11.92 0.77
C GLY A 348 5.36 12.72 1.13
N LYS A 349 6.10 12.29 2.15
CA LYS A 349 7.40 12.86 2.53
C LYS A 349 8.49 12.59 1.49
N SER A 350 8.23 11.68 0.58
CA SER A 350 9.04 11.39 -0.61
C SER A 350 8.14 11.18 -1.82
N LEU A 351 8.72 11.16 -3.02
CA LEU A 351 8.00 10.82 -4.24
C LEU A 351 7.44 9.39 -4.18
N GLU A 352 8.19 8.47 -3.60
CA GLU A 352 7.76 7.07 -3.43
C GLU A 352 6.55 6.97 -2.50
N GLU A 353 6.58 7.61 -1.33
CA GLU A 353 5.42 7.65 -0.44
C GLU A 353 4.18 8.27 -1.10
N ALA A 354 4.36 9.38 -1.84
CA ALA A 354 3.24 10.01 -2.54
C ALA A 354 2.64 9.09 -3.62
N LYS A 355 3.47 8.28 -4.31
CA LYS A 355 3.01 7.26 -5.27
C LYS A 355 2.29 6.11 -4.57
N ILE A 356 2.81 5.61 -3.45
CA ILE A 356 2.13 4.58 -2.66
C ILE A 356 0.72 5.04 -2.25
N VAL A 357 0.59 6.28 -1.79
CA VAL A 357 -0.72 6.84 -1.45
C VAL A 357 -1.60 7.00 -2.71
N ALA A 358 -1.01 7.34 -3.87
CA ALA A 358 -1.73 7.45 -5.14
C ALA A 358 -2.34 6.11 -5.55
N ASP A 359 -1.55 5.04 -5.54
CA ASP A 359 -2.00 3.69 -5.89
C ASP A 359 -3.11 3.24 -4.92
N ILE A 360 -2.90 3.35 -3.60
CA ILE A 360 -3.91 3.00 -2.60
C ILE A 360 -5.20 3.81 -2.78
N SER A 361 -5.10 5.12 -3.06
CA SER A 361 -6.27 5.95 -3.26
C SER A 361 -7.04 5.62 -4.54
N GLU A 362 -6.35 5.24 -5.63
CA GLU A 362 -6.97 4.80 -6.87
C GLU A 362 -7.82 3.54 -6.66
N HIS A 363 -7.27 2.53 -5.98
CA HIS A 363 -8.01 1.31 -5.63
C HIS A 363 -9.16 1.60 -4.66
N THR A 364 -8.95 2.48 -3.67
CA THR A 364 -9.97 2.87 -2.69
C THR A 364 -11.16 3.57 -3.36
N ILE A 365 -10.95 4.52 -4.27
CA ILE A 365 -12.06 5.21 -4.95
C ILE A 365 -12.83 4.30 -5.91
N LYS A 366 -12.16 3.29 -6.50
CA LYS A 366 -12.81 2.24 -7.28
C LYS A 366 -13.70 1.37 -6.39
N ALA A 367 -13.17 0.88 -5.27
CA ALA A 367 -13.90 0.06 -4.31
C ALA A 367 -15.11 0.79 -3.71
N ILE A 368 -14.96 2.05 -3.30
CA ILE A 368 -16.04 2.89 -2.79
C ILE A 368 -17.18 2.96 -3.81
N GLN A 369 -16.90 3.33 -5.07
CA GLN A 369 -17.93 3.48 -6.09
C GLN A 369 -18.68 2.17 -6.37
N GLN A 370 -17.94 1.05 -6.42
CA GLN A 370 -18.54 -0.27 -6.62
C GLN A 370 -19.41 -0.69 -5.43
N ALA A 371 -18.96 -0.43 -4.20
CA ALA A 371 -19.72 -0.72 -2.99
C ALA A 371 -20.99 0.14 -2.87
N GLU A 372 -20.94 1.41 -3.29
CA GLU A 372 -22.15 2.27 -3.35
C GLU A 372 -23.24 1.66 -4.26
N LYS A 373 -22.87 0.95 -5.32
CA LYS A 373 -23.83 0.20 -6.17
C LYS A 373 -24.38 -1.05 -5.49
N LEU A 374 -23.75 -1.53 -4.44
CA LEU A 374 -24.20 -2.66 -3.63
C LEU A 374 -24.96 -2.26 -2.36
N GLY A 375 -25.30 -0.98 -2.22
CA GLY A 375 -26.09 -0.47 -1.08
C GLY A 375 -25.27 0.39 -0.11
N GLY A 376 -24.02 0.68 -0.40
CA GLY A 376 -23.20 1.64 0.32
C GLY A 376 -21.81 1.12 0.68
N TRP A 377 -20.86 2.05 0.80
CA TRP A 377 -19.53 1.79 1.34
C TRP A 377 -19.57 1.78 2.87
N GLN A 378 -19.09 0.72 3.48
CA GLN A 378 -19.03 0.54 4.93
C GLN A 378 -17.66 0.03 5.35
N SER A 379 -16.77 0.93 5.70
CA SER A 379 -15.49 0.59 6.32
C SER A 379 -15.67 0.19 7.80
N LEU A 380 -14.58 -0.21 8.44
CA LEU A 380 -14.56 -0.55 9.86
C LEU A 380 -14.99 0.63 10.76
N PRO A 381 -15.49 0.36 11.97
CA PRO A 381 -15.75 1.37 12.98
C PRO A 381 -14.50 2.21 13.31
N GLN A 382 -14.72 3.47 13.68
CA GLN A 382 -13.61 4.39 14.00
C GLN A 382 -12.68 3.86 15.10
N LYS A 383 -13.22 3.12 16.06
CA LYS A 383 -12.43 2.53 17.15
C LYS A 383 -11.43 1.51 16.61
N ASP A 384 -11.88 0.58 15.75
CA ASP A 384 -11.04 -0.47 15.20
C ASP A 384 -9.97 0.12 14.26
N LEU A 385 -10.33 1.15 13.49
CA LEU A 385 -9.39 1.91 12.68
C LEU A 385 -8.35 2.64 13.53
N PHE A 386 -8.74 3.21 14.67
CA PHE A 386 -7.83 3.85 15.60
C PHE A 386 -6.85 2.84 16.23
N GLU A 387 -7.35 1.69 16.66
CA GLU A 387 -6.52 0.62 17.20
C GLU A 387 -5.47 0.16 16.18
N MET A 388 -5.84 0.06 14.90
CA MET A 388 -4.90 -0.26 13.83
C MET A 388 -3.89 0.86 13.56
N GLU A 389 -4.35 2.12 13.45
CA GLU A 389 -3.46 3.28 13.16
C GLU A 389 -2.40 3.46 14.25
N TYR A 390 -2.76 3.20 15.51
CA TYR A 390 -1.88 3.37 16.67
C TYR A 390 -1.30 2.04 17.20
N TRP A 391 -1.46 0.96 16.45
CA TRP A 391 -0.87 -0.33 16.80
C TRP A 391 0.66 -0.27 16.72
N GLU A 392 1.35 -0.71 17.77
CA GLU A 392 2.82 -0.62 17.88
C GLU A 392 3.54 -1.26 16.68
N LEU A 393 3.02 -2.37 16.16
CA LEU A 393 3.63 -3.06 15.03
C LEU A 393 3.46 -2.30 13.70
N GLU A 394 2.35 -1.59 13.50
CA GLU A 394 2.15 -0.70 12.37
C GLU A 394 3.00 0.58 12.50
N GLN A 395 3.08 1.15 13.71
CA GLN A 395 3.95 2.29 13.99
C GLN A 395 5.44 1.98 13.75
N ALA A 396 5.88 0.75 14.02
CA ALA A 396 7.24 0.30 13.74
C ALA A 396 7.58 0.32 12.24
N LYS A 397 6.62 0.10 11.35
CA LYS A 397 6.81 0.20 9.89
C LYS A 397 7.14 1.65 9.48
N LEU A 398 6.48 2.64 10.09
CA LEU A 398 6.75 4.06 9.83
C LEU A 398 8.15 4.50 10.30
N LYS A 399 8.62 3.97 11.43
CA LYS A 399 9.95 4.31 11.98
C LYS A 399 11.10 3.76 11.13
N LYS A 400 10.93 2.62 10.47
CA LYS A 400 11.97 2.03 9.59
C LYS A 400 12.26 2.86 8.34
N SER A 401 11.32 3.70 7.89
CA SER A 401 11.50 4.59 6.74
C SER A 401 12.16 5.93 7.08
N ALA A 402 12.54 6.16 8.32
CA ALA A 402 12.84 7.48 8.86
C ALA A 402 14.34 7.80 9.03
N SER A 403 15.19 7.55 8.05
CA SER A 403 16.36 8.44 7.92
C SER A 403 15.94 9.66 7.11
N THR A 404 15.58 10.76 7.77
CA THR A 404 15.24 12.02 7.11
C THR A 404 16.49 12.59 6.44
N LYS A 405 16.52 12.52 5.12
CA LYS A 405 17.55 13.18 4.31
C LYS A 405 17.34 14.71 4.36
N ASN A 406 18.40 15.48 4.20
CA ASN A 406 18.38 16.95 4.37
C ASN A 406 17.38 17.67 3.45
N PHE A 407 17.14 17.15 2.24
CA PHE A 407 16.23 17.73 1.25
C PHE A 407 15.00 16.83 0.98
N GLN A 408 14.68 15.92 1.89
CA GLN A 408 13.51 15.07 1.70
C GLN A 408 12.23 15.88 1.59
N GLY A 409 11.40 15.55 0.58
CA GLY A 409 10.15 16.25 0.30
C GLY A 409 10.31 17.63 -0.33
N LYS A 410 11.54 18.05 -0.65
CA LYS A 410 11.82 19.29 -1.39
C LYS A 410 11.83 19.04 -2.89
N ILE A 411 11.45 20.06 -3.65
CA ILE A 411 11.45 20.05 -5.11
C ILE A 411 12.45 21.13 -5.58
N ALA A 412 13.48 20.69 -6.30
CA ALA A 412 14.54 21.57 -6.82
C ALA A 412 14.45 21.65 -8.33
N LEU A 413 14.71 22.83 -8.88
CA LEU A 413 14.90 23.07 -10.31
C LEU A 413 16.35 23.52 -10.52
N VAL A 414 17.09 22.81 -11.38
CA VAL A 414 18.51 23.06 -11.65
C VAL A 414 18.69 23.34 -13.13
N THR A 415 19.25 24.50 -13.50
CA THR A 415 19.53 24.85 -14.89
C THR A 415 20.97 24.54 -15.29
N GLY A 416 21.23 24.19 -16.57
CA GLY A 416 22.54 23.74 -17.04
C GLY A 416 22.96 22.40 -16.43
N ALA A 417 22.00 21.48 -16.25
CA ALA A 417 22.17 20.26 -15.45
C ALA A 417 22.64 19.03 -16.26
N ALA A 418 22.90 19.15 -17.55
CA ALA A 418 23.43 18.02 -18.36
C ALA A 418 24.92 17.75 -18.08
N SER A 419 25.67 18.74 -17.59
CA SER A 419 27.11 18.62 -17.37
C SER A 419 27.60 19.46 -16.19
N GLY A 420 28.89 19.32 -15.85
CA GLY A 420 29.62 20.17 -14.91
C GLY A 420 28.95 20.33 -13.53
N ILE A 421 28.96 21.55 -13.04
CA ILE A 421 28.47 21.91 -11.70
C ILE A 421 26.96 21.66 -11.57
N GLY A 422 26.16 22.03 -12.59
CA GLY A 422 24.71 21.82 -12.56
C GLY A 422 24.34 20.33 -12.44
N LYS A 423 25.03 19.45 -13.17
CA LYS A 423 24.84 17.99 -13.04
C LYS A 423 25.21 17.48 -11.65
N ALA A 424 26.33 17.93 -11.12
CA ALA A 424 26.78 17.55 -9.77
C ALA A 424 25.77 18.01 -8.69
N CYS A 425 25.26 19.25 -8.80
CA CYS A 425 24.22 19.77 -7.91
C CYS A 425 22.94 18.93 -7.98
N ALA A 426 22.46 18.60 -9.21
CA ALA A 426 21.26 17.81 -9.40
C ALA A 426 21.38 16.42 -8.76
N ILE A 427 22.51 15.74 -8.93
CA ILE A 427 22.78 14.43 -8.33
C ILE A 427 22.88 14.52 -6.80
N ALA A 428 23.58 15.52 -6.27
CA ALA A 428 23.74 15.71 -4.84
C ALA A 428 22.40 15.98 -4.13
N LEU A 429 21.57 16.87 -4.68
CA LEU A 429 20.24 17.17 -4.14
C LEU A 429 19.33 15.93 -4.17
N ALA A 430 19.35 15.16 -5.27
CA ALA A 430 18.57 13.93 -5.35
C ALA A 430 19.04 12.86 -4.34
N LYS A 431 20.34 12.71 -4.15
CA LYS A 431 20.92 11.82 -3.14
C LYS A 431 20.45 12.18 -1.72
N GLU A 432 20.32 13.49 -1.45
CA GLU A 432 19.81 14.02 -0.19
C GLU A 432 18.26 14.07 -0.13
N GLY A 433 17.55 13.43 -1.06
CA GLY A 433 16.12 13.18 -1.00
C GLY A 433 15.23 14.21 -1.69
N ALA A 434 15.80 15.20 -2.39
CA ALA A 434 15.01 16.10 -3.21
C ALA A 434 14.49 15.40 -4.47
N VAL A 435 13.32 15.83 -4.94
CA VAL A 435 12.91 15.64 -6.35
C VAL A 435 13.54 16.76 -7.17
N VAL A 436 14.32 16.42 -8.18
CA VAL A 436 15.06 17.39 -8.97
C VAL A 436 14.55 17.44 -10.40
N VAL A 437 14.12 18.62 -10.85
CA VAL A 437 13.84 18.88 -12.27
C VAL A 437 15.09 19.53 -12.86
N ALA A 438 15.76 18.82 -13.75
CA ALA A 438 17.02 19.18 -14.35
C ALA A 438 16.77 19.75 -15.75
N LEU A 439 17.10 21.03 -15.96
CA LEU A 439 16.92 21.75 -17.23
C LEU A 439 18.26 21.90 -17.95
N ASP A 440 18.27 21.61 -19.23
CA ASP A 440 19.42 21.89 -20.12
C ASP A 440 18.96 22.09 -21.54
N ILE A 441 19.70 22.85 -22.33
CA ILE A 441 19.49 22.96 -23.75
C ILE A 441 19.88 21.69 -24.51
N ASN A 442 20.79 20.90 -23.92
CA ASN A 442 21.23 19.63 -24.48
C ASN A 442 20.16 18.55 -24.21
N ALA A 443 19.61 17.98 -25.28
CA ALA A 443 18.58 16.95 -25.23
C ALA A 443 19.02 15.66 -24.49
N ALA A 444 20.35 15.45 -24.30
CA ALA A 444 20.85 14.33 -23.47
C ALA A 444 20.33 14.35 -22.03
N ILE A 445 19.89 15.50 -21.50
CA ILE A 445 19.30 15.64 -20.17
C ILE A 445 18.09 14.71 -19.97
N GLN A 446 17.29 14.47 -21.03
CA GLN A 446 16.12 13.57 -20.97
C GLN A 446 16.49 12.11 -20.74
N LYS A 447 17.74 11.72 -21.04
CA LYS A 447 18.26 10.35 -20.85
C LYS A 447 18.96 10.16 -19.51
N MET A 448 18.92 11.14 -18.63
CA MET A 448 19.56 11.07 -17.33
C MET A 448 18.85 10.04 -16.42
N GLN A 449 19.50 8.91 -16.15
CA GLN A 449 18.97 7.79 -15.35
C GLN A 449 19.40 7.88 -13.87
N THR A 450 19.23 9.05 -13.27
CA THR A 450 19.52 9.24 -11.84
C THR A 450 18.20 9.19 -11.05
N PRO A 451 18.00 8.29 -10.09
CA PRO A 451 16.80 8.25 -9.27
C PRO A 451 16.50 9.62 -8.65
N GLY A 452 15.25 10.08 -8.77
CA GLY A 452 14.82 11.38 -8.25
C GLY A 452 15.15 12.58 -9.13
N VAL A 453 15.83 12.40 -10.30
CA VAL A 453 16.12 13.46 -11.26
C VAL A 453 15.28 13.29 -12.52
N PHE A 454 14.62 14.36 -12.96
CA PHE A 454 13.73 14.42 -14.11
C PHE A 454 14.26 15.46 -15.11
N GLY A 455 14.79 15.00 -16.23
CA GLY A 455 15.40 15.85 -17.25
C GLY A 455 14.36 16.47 -18.19
N ILE A 456 14.47 17.78 -18.42
CA ILE A 456 13.65 18.52 -19.39
C ILE A 456 14.58 19.34 -20.31
N THR A 457 14.45 19.16 -21.61
CA THR A 457 15.16 20.03 -22.57
C THR A 457 14.53 21.41 -22.54
N CYS A 458 15.34 22.43 -22.18
CA CYS A 458 14.88 23.80 -22.02
C CYS A 458 16.03 24.80 -22.30
N ASP A 459 15.82 25.72 -23.23
CA ASP A 459 16.65 26.91 -23.36
C ASP A 459 16.14 27.99 -22.38
N VAL A 460 16.93 28.30 -21.35
CA VAL A 460 16.56 29.27 -20.30
C VAL A 460 16.38 30.69 -20.82
N ARG A 461 16.89 31.02 -22.03
CA ARG A 461 16.68 32.30 -22.71
C ARG A 461 15.28 32.39 -23.34
N ASN A 462 14.62 31.24 -23.53
CA ASN A 462 13.26 31.19 -24.04
C ASN A 462 12.27 31.23 -22.88
N LYS A 463 11.64 32.39 -22.66
CA LYS A 463 10.68 32.64 -21.59
C LYS A 463 9.51 31.61 -21.59
N THR A 464 9.00 31.27 -22.78
CA THR A 464 7.88 30.31 -22.90
C THR A 464 8.32 28.91 -22.49
N ALA A 465 9.51 28.46 -22.94
CA ALA A 465 10.04 27.15 -22.57
C ALA A 465 10.29 27.07 -21.04
N LEU A 466 10.84 28.13 -20.44
CA LEU A 466 11.08 28.22 -19.01
C LEU A 466 9.77 28.19 -18.21
N ASN A 467 8.77 28.97 -18.60
CA ASN A 467 7.44 28.95 -17.97
C ASN A 467 6.81 27.56 -18.04
N ASN A 468 6.86 26.91 -19.19
CA ASN A 468 6.36 25.55 -19.37
C ASN A 468 7.09 24.55 -18.46
N ALA A 469 8.41 24.67 -18.30
CA ALA A 469 9.17 23.80 -17.39
C ALA A 469 8.76 24.00 -15.93
N VAL A 470 8.52 25.23 -15.48
CA VAL A 470 8.04 25.54 -14.12
C VAL A 470 6.60 25.04 -13.94
N GLU A 471 5.69 25.30 -14.89
CA GLU A 471 4.31 24.79 -14.84
C GLU A 471 4.28 23.26 -14.77
N ASN A 472 5.11 22.58 -15.57
CA ASN A 472 5.23 21.12 -15.55
C ASN A 472 5.76 20.61 -14.19
N THR A 473 6.74 21.31 -13.61
CA THR A 473 7.27 20.97 -12.27
C THR A 473 6.16 21.06 -11.22
N ILE A 474 5.38 22.14 -11.21
CA ILE A 474 4.28 22.32 -10.26
C ILE A 474 3.19 21.25 -10.50
N LYS A 475 2.85 20.99 -11.78
CA LYS A 475 1.84 19.99 -12.12
C LYS A 475 2.24 18.58 -11.70
N GLN A 476 3.53 18.22 -11.85
CA GLN A 476 4.01 16.88 -11.55
C GLN A 476 4.27 16.64 -10.07
N PHE A 477 4.71 17.66 -9.31
CA PHE A 477 5.22 17.49 -7.95
C PHE A 477 4.55 18.40 -6.91
N GLY A 478 3.69 19.31 -7.36
CA GLY A 478 2.89 20.18 -6.50
C GLY A 478 3.55 21.52 -6.16
N GLY A 479 4.75 21.83 -6.63
CA GLY A 479 5.40 23.10 -6.33
C GLY A 479 6.88 23.16 -6.68
N LEU A 480 7.57 24.17 -6.14
CA LEU A 480 9.01 24.38 -6.27
C LEU A 480 9.55 25.00 -4.96
N ASP A 481 10.60 24.43 -4.41
CA ASP A 481 11.24 24.91 -3.16
C ASP A 481 12.61 25.54 -3.41
N LEU A 482 13.38 25.01 -4.37
CA LEU A 482 14.77 25.37 -4.58
C LEU A 482 15.01 25.66 -6.07
N LEU A 483 15.74 26.73 -6.35
CA LEU A 483 16.22 27.06 -7.70
C LEU A 483 17.74 27.17 -7.69
N ILE A 484 18.41 26.35 -8.51
CA ILE A 484 19.84 26.46 -8.81
C ILE A 484 19.97 27.04 -10.21
N SER A 485 20.21 28.34 -10.28
CA SER A 485 20.47 29.04 -11.53
C SER A 485 21.96 28.92 -11.88
N ASN A 486 22.28 27.88 -12.68
CA ASN A 486 23.65 27.53 -13.05
C ASN A 486 23.93 27.64 -14.57
N ALA A 487 22.90 27.57 -15.39
CA ALA A 487 23.09 27.70 -16.82
C ALA A 487 23.76 29.04 -17.15
N GLY A 488 24.86 29.00 -17.90
CA GLY A 488 25.61 30.17 -18.34
C GLY A 488 26.57 29.83 -19.46
N ILE A 489 26.95 30.84 -20.22
CA ILE A 489 28.03 30.80 -21.20
C ILE A 489 28.99 31.95 -20.86
N PHE A 490 30.26 31.67 -20.91
CA PHE A 490 31.26 32.72 -20.88
C PHE A 490 31.48 33.23 -22.31
N SER A 491 31.44 34.55 -22.50
CA SER A 491 31.95 35.15 -23.72
C SER A 491 33.46 35.00 -23.69
N SER A 492 34.01 34.28 -24.69
CA SER A 492 35.45 34.27 -24.97
C SER A 492 35.90 35.60 -25.48
#